data_a2faca3082c78e9c01a62a9308826f4f
#
_entry.id   a2faca3082c78e9c01a62a9308826f4f
#
_cell.length_a   1.000
_cell.length_b   1.000
_cell.length_c   1.000
_cell.angle_alpha   90.00
_cell.angle_beta   90.00
_cell.angle_gamma   90.00
#
_symmetry.space_group_name_H-M   'P 1'
#
loop_
_entity.id
_entity.type
_entity.pdbx_description
1 polymer ?
#
loop_
_entity_poly.entity_id
_entity_poly.type
_entity_poly.pdbx_seq_one_letter_code
_entity_poly.pdbx_strand_id
1 'polypeptide(L)'
;MQMENKKFDWSHTVSAPENYPMRIYRGELKGLTDKDYSATFGLWGVANEGWGRISGAVVVGPDTKAIPDSLLITWLSFRENKFYTGKFQLPREKIIALFEQGFYDYSIEKKNTYKKIVVGLAPGGVVVVWLLGGQVEIEVARFQAHETIISNVNVRDSNYDMFEEDYVDFVLTNKGIEKTPVPFGLWDTYREKYAWRPKLILPSGYDFFLEWMTLYNGEKENNFKEHPDFGTYKKRALPSYMLFNWYAPDDRKYGVDVFFDEKEIFDAFQQ
;
A
#
# COMPACT_ATOMS: atom_id res chain seq x y z
N MET A 1 -15.58 -7.18 -29.23
CA MET A 1 -15.70 -8.25 -28.21
C MET A 1 -16.02 -7.54 -26.90
N GLN A 2 -17.25 -7.62 -26.40
CA GLN A 2 -17.62 -7.06 -25.11
C GLN A 2 -16.76 -7.78 -24.06
N MET A 3 -15.86 -7.07 -23.38
CA MET A 3 -15.21 -7.61 -22.18
C MET A 3 -16.33 -7.82 -21.17
N GLU A 4 -16.68 -9.08 -20.94
CA GLU A 4 -17.60 -9.47 -19.88
C GLU A 4 -17.16 -8.78 -18.57
N ASN A 5 -18.12 -8.31 -17.83
CA ASN A 5 -17.92 -7.58 -16.57
C ASN A 5 -17.48 -8.58 -15.50
N LYS A 6 -16.21 -9.05 -15.61
CA LYS A 6 -15.62 -10.01 -14.68
C LYS A 6 -15.67 -9.45 -13.26
N LYS A 7 -16.15 -10.28 -12.34
CA LYS A 7 -16.29 -9.93 -10.92
C LYS A 7 -15.28 -10.70 -10.09
N PHE A 8 -14.72 -10.02 -9.11
CA PHE A 8 -13.72 -10.56 -8.18
C PHE A 8 -14.14 -10.26 -6.75
N ASP A 9 -13.72 -11.10 -5.84
CA ASP A 9 -13.83 -10.85 -4.41
C ASP A 9 -12.71 -9.90 -3.99
N TRP A 10 -13.07 -8.64 -3.70
CA TRP A 10 -12.13 -7.63 -3.23
C TRP A 10 -12.77 -6.67 -2.23
N SER A 11 -11.98 -6.15 -1.35
CA SER A 11 -12.30 -5.03 -0.47
C SER A 11 -11.32 -3.87 -0.72
N HIS A 12 -11.58 -2.73 -0.12
CA HIS A 12 -10.67 -1.58 -0.19
C HIS A 12 -10.24 -1.14 1.19
N THR A 13 -9.11 -0.48 1.24
CA THR A 13 -8.54 0.10 2.46
C THR A 13 -7.63 1.26 2.11
N VAL A 14 -7.15 1.94 3.13
CA VAL A 14 -6.21 3.06 2.99
C VAL A 14 -4.90 2.77 3.69
N SER A 15 -3.88 3.49 3.27
CA SER A 15 -2.56 3.52 3.90
C SER A 15 -2.08 4.96 3.99
N ALA A 16 -1.38 5.29 5.07
CA ALA A 16 -0.66 6.56 5.18
C ALA A 16 0.69 6.32 5.84
N PRO A 17 1.72 7.11 5.50
CA PRO A 17 3.03 6.95 6.11
C PRO A 17 2.97 7.18 7.62
N GLU A 18 3.77 6.45 8.37
CA GLU A 18 3.96 6.69 9.79
C GLU A 18 4.43 8.14 10.01
N ASN A 19 3.90 8.79 11.03
CA ASN A 19 4.12 10.21 11.35
C ASN A 19 3.55 11.23 10.34
N TYR A 20 2.81 10.77 9.33
CA TYR A 20 2.10 11.63 8.36
C TYR A 20 0.62 11.20 8.28
N PRO A 21 -0.15 11.43 9.36
CA PRO A 21 -1.55 10.99 9.42
C PRO A 21 -2.38 11.65 8.34
N MET A 22 -3.34 10.85 7.82
CA MET A 22 -4.30 11.24 6.80
C MET A 22 -5.70 10.82 7.23
N ARG A 23 -6.73 11.62 6.91
CA ARG A 23 -8.12 11.23 7.11
C ARG A 23 -8.94 11.54 5.87
N ILE A 24 -9.64 10.55 5.37
CA ILE A 24 -10.53 10.72 4.21
C ILE A 24 -11.75 11.54 4.63
N TYR A 25 -12.00 12.61 3.89
CA TYR A 25 -13.24 13.38 3.98
C TYR A 25 -14.34 12.73 3.13
N ARG A 26 -14.04 12.45 1.86
CA ARG A 26 -14.93 11.71 0.94
C ARG A 26 -14.08 10.90 -0.03
N GLY A 27 -14.58 9.73 -0.42
CA GLY A 27 -13.89 8.92 -1.41
C GLY A 27 -14.77 7.82 -1.96
N GLU A 28 -14.49 7.41 -3.19
CA GLU A 28 -15.21 6.38 -3.92
C GLU A 28 -14.29 5.70 -4.94
N LEU A 29 -14.33 4.38 -4.94
CA LEU A 29 -13.86 3.56 -6.04
C LEU A 29 -15.07 3.27 -6.93
N LYS A 30 -15.17 3.98 -8.05
CA LYS A 30 -16.34 3.96 -8.91
C LYS A 30 -16.21 2.90 -10.00
N GLY A 31 -17.29 2.15 -10.23
CA GLY A 31 -17.39 1.20 -11.33
C GLY A 31 -17.41 1.88 -12.73
N LEU A 32 -17.21 1.10 -13.78
CA LEU A 32 -17.18 1.59 -15.16
C LEU A 32 -18.54 2.15 -15.59
N THR A 33 -19.62 1.55 -15.13
CA THR A 33 -20.99 1.95 -15.42
C THR A 33 -21.77 2.21 -14.14
N ASP A 34 -22.89 2.94 -14.25
CA ASP A 34 -23.79 3.20 -13.10
C ASP A 34 -24.46 1.92 -12.55
N LYS A 35 -24.35 0.79 -13.26
CA LYS A 35 -24.83 -0.52 -12.81
C LYS A 35 -23.78 -1.30 -12.01
N ASP A 36 -22.52 -0.88 -12.07
CA ASP A 36 -21.45 -1.50 -11.32
C ASP A 36 -21.47 -1.00 -9.88
N TYR A 37 -21.06 -1.87 -8.97
CA TYR A 37 -20.93 -1.48 -7.57
C TYR A 37 -19.82 -0.43 -7.40
N SER A 38 -20.14 0.64 -6.71
CA SER A 38 -19.18 1.65 -6.29
C SER A 38 -18.90 1.50 -4.80
N ALA A 39 -17.62 1.40 -4.45
CA ALA A 39 -17.17 1.24 -3.08
C ALA A 39 -16.81 2.60 -2.48
N THR A 40 -17.63 3.08 -1.56
CA THR A 40 -17.36 4.34 -0.87
C THR A 40 -16.40 4.11 0.30
N PHE A 41 -15.46 5.03 0.46
CA PHE A 41 -14.67 5.14 1.68
C PHE A 41 -15.59 5.75 2.75
N GLY A 42 -16.03 4.92 3.69
CA GLY A 42 -16.91 5.34 4.80
C GLY A 42 -16.20 6.24 5.81
N LEU A 43 -16.72 6.26 7.04
CA LEU A 43 -16.09 6.96 8.16
C LEU A 43 -14.79 6.24 8.56
N TRP A 44 -13.72 6.60 7.92
CA TRP A 44 -12.39 6.10 8.26
C TRP A 44 -11.82 6.94 9.40
N GLY A 45 -11.18 6.26 10.33
CA GLY A 45 -10.33 6.92 11.31
C GLY A 45 -9.13 7.61 10.66
N VAL A 46 -8.22 8.06 11.49
CA VAL A 46 -6.95 8.66 11.04
C VAL A 46 -5.96 7.55 10.69
N ALA A 47 -5.65 7.39 9.42
CA ALA A 47 -4.63 6.46 8.92
C ALA A 47 -3.21 6.97 9.26
N ASN A 48 -2.35 6.11 9.82
CA ASN A 48 -0.97 6.43 10.22
C ASN A 48 -0.11 5.16 10.46
N GLU A 49 -0.49 4.02 9.91
CA GLU A 49 0.11 2.72 10.24
C GLU A 49 1.44 2.46 9.53
N GLY A 50 1.83 3.30 8.59
CA GLY A 50 3.02 3.15 7.75
C GLY A 50 2.69 2.97 6.27
N TRP A 51 3.65 3.32 5.41
CA TRP A 51 3.48 3.27 3.96
C TRP A 51 3.35 1.82 3.47
N GLY A 52 2.28 1.54 2.69
CA GLY A 52 1.93 0.17 2.29
C GLY A 52 1.31 -0.69 3.40
N ARG A 53 1.11 -0.16 4.60
CA ARG A 53 0.37 -0.86 5.66
C ARG A 53 -1.09 -0.42 5.67
N ILE A 54 -1.99 -1.37 5.86
CA ILE A 54 -3.43 -1.11 5.80
C ILE A 54 -3.95 -0.50 7.11
N SER A 55 -4.77 0.55 7.00
CA SER A 55 -5.48 1.18 8.12
C SER A 55 -6.89 0.63 8.20
N GLY A 56 -7.06 -0.46 8.94
CA GLY A 56 -8.35 -1.10 9.05
C GLY A 56 -8.85 -1.73 7.74
N ALA A 57 -10.01 -2.35 7.77
CA ALA A 57 -10.69 -2.84 6.58
C ALA A 57 -12.20 -2.75 6.79
N VAL A 58 -12.90 -2.19 5.81
CA VAL A 58 -14.36 -2.23 5.78
C VAL A 58 -14.78 -3.11 4.62
N VAL A 59 -15.49 -4.19 4.94
CA VAL A 59 -16.10 -5.06 3.95
C VAL A 59 -17.55 -4.63 3.77
N VAL A 60 -17.83 -4.00 2.64
CA VAL A 60 -19.18 -3.56 2.27
C VAL A 60 -19.50 -3.96 0.83
N GLY A 61 -20.79 -4.16 0.58
CA GLY A 61 -21.30 -4.53 -0.74
C GLY A 61 -21.27 -6.03 -1.00
N PRO A 62 -21.47 -6.43 -2.26
CA PRO A 62 -21.52 -7.84 -2.65
C PRO A 62 -20.14 -8.52 -2.51
N ASP A 63 -20.13 -9.83 -2.24
CA ASP A 63 -18.90 -10.62 -2.12
C ASP A 63 -18.01 -10.52 -3.36
N THR A 64 -18.62 -10.55 -4.55
CA THR A 64 -17.91 -10.36 -5.80
C THR A 64 -18.44 -9.14 -6.56
N LYS A 65 -17.53 -8.32 -7.08
CA LYS A 65 -17.84 -7.07 -7.77
C LYS A 65 -16.84 -6.77 -8.88
N ALA A 66 -17.25 -5.99 -9.88
CA ALA A 66 -16.37 -5.57 -10.96
C ALA A 66 -15.19 -4.75 -10.41
N ILE A 67 -14.04 -4.84 -11.06
CA ILE A 67 -12.90 -3.98 -10.75
C ILE A 67 -13.28 -2.51 -11.04
N PRO A 68 -12.97 -1.58 -10.14
CA PRO A 68 -13.31 -0.17 -10.32
C PRO A 68 -12.55 0.44 -11.50
N ASP A 69 -13.18 1.43 -12.11
CA ASP A 69 -12.66 2.18 -13.23
C ASP A 69 -11.93 3.44 -12.79
N SER A 70 -12.43 4.08 -11.74
CA SER A 70 -11.85 5.33 -11.25
C SER A 70 -11.86 5.44 -9.73
N LEU A 71 -10.95 6.27 -9.22
CA LEU A 71 -10.84 6.68 -7.83
C LEU A 71 -11.14 8.17 -7.72
N LEU A 72 -12.16 8.52 -6.93
CA LEU A 72 -12.43 9.89 -6.49
C LEU A 72 -12.07 9.95 -5.01
N ILE A 73 -11.27 10.92 -4.61
CA ILE A 73 -10.86 10.99 -3.20
C ILE A 73 -10.53 12.42 -2.78
N THR A 74 -10.97 12.78 -1.57
CA THR A 74 -10.65 14.02 -0.88
C THR A 74 -10.28 13.69 0.56
N TRP A 75 -9.15 14.21 1.05
CA TRP A 75 -8.65 13.89 2.38
C TRP A 75 -7.95 15.08 3.03
N LEU A 76 -7.85 15.05 4.35
CA LEU A 76 -7.04 15.96 5.16
C LEU A 76 -5.64 15.35 5.40
N SER A 77 -4.61 16.11 5.04
CA SER A 77 -3.22 15.85 5.43
C SER A 77 -2.90 16.65 6.71
N PHE A 78 -2.76 15.95 7.84
CA PHE A 78 -2.62 16.62 9.14
C PHE A 78 -1.31 17.39 9.28
N ARG A 79 -0.20 16.85 8.77
CA ARG A 79 1.12 17.51 8.86
C ARG A 79 1.18 18.81 8.06
N GLU A 80 0.38 18.95 7.04
CA GLU A 80 0.30 20.12 6.17
C GLU A 80 -0.89 21.02 6.54
N ASN A 81 -1.85 20.50 7.31
CA ASN A 81 -3.14 21.14 7.58
C ASN A 81 -3.84 21.57 6.29
N LYS A 82 -3.93 20.65 5.32
CA LYS A 82 -4.45 20.91 3.99
C LYS A 82 -5.34 19.78 3.51
N PHE A 83 -6.37 20.14 2.74
CA PHE A 83 -7.14 19.17 1.99
C PHE A 83 -6.56 18.99 0.60
N TYR A 84 -6.51 17.72 0.17
CA TYR A 84 -6.19 17.33 -1.20
C TYR A 84 -7.39 16.64 -1.83
N THR A 85 -7.55 16.81 -3.15
CA THR A 85 -8.61 16.14 -3.91
C THR A 85 -8.11 15.68 -5.27
N GLY A 86 -8.71 14.61 -5.79
CA GLY A 86 -8.42 14.13 -7.13
C GLY A 86 -9.46 13.15 -7.65
N LYS A 87 -9.54 13.08 -8.98
CA LYS A 87 -10.27 12.07 -9.73
C LYS A 87 -9.29 11.40 -10.68
N PHE A 88 -9.12 10.10 -10.55
CA PHE A 88 -8.09 9.34 -11.24
C PHE A 88 -8.69 8.16 -11.98
N GLN A 89 -8.26 7.97 -13.23
CA GLN A 89 -8.56 6.77 -14.01
C GLN A 89 -7.64 5.65 -13.55
N LEU A 90 -8.21 4.56 -13.05
CA LEU A 90 -7.44 3.38 -12.64
C LEU A 90 -7.02 2.57 -13.87
N PRO A 91 -5.86 1.88 -13.82
CA PRO A 91 -5.44 0.96 -14.88
C PRO A 91 -6.24 -0.36 -14.78
N ARG A 92 -7.55 -0.27 -15.03
CA ARG A 92 -8.54 -1.33 -14.79
C ARG A 92 -8.16 -2.65 -15.46
N GLU A 93 -7.70 -2.61 -16.72
CA GLU A 93 -7.31 -3.81 -17.46
C GLU A 93 -6.09 -4.50 -16.82
N LYS A 94 -5.08 -3.72 -16.38
CA LYS A 94 -3.93 -4.23 -15.64
C LYS A 94 -4.37 -4.89 -14.34
N ILE A 95 -5.29 -4.27 -13.61
CA ILE A 95 -5.81 -4.79 -12.34
C ILE A 95 -6.54 -6.10 -12.58
N ILE A 96 -7.42 -6.18 -13.58
CA ILE A 96 -8.14 -7.41 -13.96
C ILE A 96 -7.13 -8.53 -14.29
N ALA A 97 -6.14 -8.24 -15.13
CA ALA A 97 -5.13 -9.22 -15.52
C ALA A 97 -4.36 -9.78 -14.31
N LEU A 98 -4.01 -8.91 -13.35
CA LEU A 98 -3.33 -9.32 -12.11
C LEU A 98 -4.22 -10.19 -11.22
N PHE A 99 -5.51 -9.86 -11.07
CA PHE A 99 -6.46 -10.70 -10.33
C PHE A 99 -6.65 -12.08 -10.97
N GLU A 100 -6.67 -12.17 -12.30
CA GLU A 100 -6.79 -13.43 -13.05
C GLU A 100 -5.51 -14.26 -12.99
N GLN A 101 -4.38 -13.62 -13.19
CA GLN A 101 -3.08 -14.27 -13.09
C GLN A 101 -2.88 -14.80 -11.67
N GLY A 102 -3.15 -13.99 -10.65
CA GLY A 102 -2.86 -14.32 -9.25
C GLY A 102 -1.39 -14.67 -9.07
N PHE A 103 -1.12 -15.42 -8.02
CA PHE A 103 0.22 -15.93 -7.68
C PHE A 103 0.09 -17.29 -6.99
N TYR A 104 1.19 -18.06 -6.98
CA TYR A 104 1.26 -19.26 -6.15
C TYR A 104 1.70 -18.86 -4.74
N ASP A 105 0.84 -19.17 -3.77
CA ASP A 105 1.10 -18.88 -2.35
C ASP A 105 1.70 -20.13 -1.72
N TYR A 106 3.02 -20.14 -1.59
CA TYR A 106 3.77 -21.27 -1.05
C TYR A 106 3.47 -21.55 0.44
N SER A 107 2.96 -20.56 1.17
CA SER A 107 2.60 -20.75 2.59
C SER A 107 1.37 -21.62 2.77
N ILE A 108 0.50 -21.66 1.78
CA ILE A 108 -0.73 -22.48 1.75
C ILE A 108 -0.75 -23.47 0.58
N GLU A 109 0.36 -23.58 -0.16
CA GLU A 109 0.60 -24.52 -1.26
C GLU A 109 -0.48 -24.52 -2.35
N LYS A 110 -1.00 -23.36 -2.69
CA LYS A 110 -2.03 -23.22 -3.74
C LYS A 110 -2.01 -21.90 -4.46
N LYS A 111 -2.68 -21.86 -5.60
CA LYS A 111 -2.94 -20.61 -6.32
C LYS A 111 -3.81 -19.69 -5.46
N ASN A 112 -3.38 -18.44 -5.32
CA ASN A 112 -4.07 -17.36 -4.62
C ASN A 112 -4.17 -16.13 -5.53
N THR A 113 -4.92 -15.11 -5.10
CA THR A 113 -5.02 -13.84 -5.80
C THR A 113 -5.16 -12.69 -4.81
N TYR A 114 -5.14 -11.50 -5.35
CA TYR A 114 -5.34 -10.27 -4.57
C TYR A 114 -6.75 -10.20 -3.99
N LYS A 115 -6.86 -9.55 -2.81
CA LYS A 115 -8.11 -9.41 -2.05
C LYS A 115 -8.39 -7.98 -1.62
N LYS A 116 -7.40 -7.09 -1.78
CA LYS A 116 -7.57 -5.69 -1.38
C LYS A 116 -7.00 -4.74 -2.43
N ILE A 117 -7.72 -3.65 -2.64
CA ILE A 117 -7.24 -2.45 -3.31
C ILE A 117 -6.87 -1.48 -2.19
N VAL A 118 -5.58 -1.19 -2.06
CA VAL A 118 -5.03 -0.31 -1.03
C VAL A 118 -4.76 1.05 -1.65
N VAL A 119 -5.33 2.12 -1.07
CA VAL A 119 -5.10 3.50 -1.52
C VAL A 119 -4.19 4.19 -0.52
N GLY A 120 -2.95 4.42 -0.91
CA GLY A 120 -1.95 5.17 -0.13
C GLY A 120 -2.10 6.66 -0.36
N LEU A 121 -2.11 7.41 0.73
CA LEU A 121 -2.18 8.87 0.74
C LEU A 121 -0.96 9.40 1.48
N ALA A 122 -0.20 10.29 0.84
CA ALA A 122 0.99 10.88 1.44
C ALA A 122 1.02 12.41 1.23
N PRO A 123 1.84 13.13 2.01
CA PRO A 123 1.99 14.57 1.88
C PRO A 123 2.30 15.04 0.46
N GLY A 124 1.94 16.30 0.16
CA GLY A 124 2.08 16.85 -1.17
C GLY A 124 1.05 16.33 -2.17
N GLY A 125 -0.01 15.66 -1.71
CA GLY A 125 -1.06 15.13 -2.59
C GLY A 125 -0.67 13.86 -3.34
N VAL A 126 0.31 13.11 -2.87
CA VAL A 126 0.71 11.82 -3.46
C VAL A 126 -0.35 10.76 -3.21
N VAL A 127 -0.75 10.05 -4.26
CA VAL A 127 -1.67 8.92 -4.20
C VAL A 127 -1.03 7.72 -4.89
N VAL A 128 -0.94 6.60 -4.18
CA VAL A 128 -0.44 5.33 -4.74
C VAL A 128 -1.50 4.25 -4.54
N VAL A 129 -1.67 3.38 -5.53
CA VAL A 129 -2.63 2.27 -5.44
C VAL A 129 -1.87 0.97 -5.55
N TRP A 130 -2.09 0.08 -4.57
CA TRP A 130 -1.56 -1.27 -4.56
C TRP A 130 -2.68 -2.32 -4.58
N LEU A 131 -2.32 -3.52 -4.99
CA LEU A 131 -3.11 -4.73 -4.80
C LEU A 131 -2.41 -5.59 -3.75
N LEU A 132 -3.15 -5.98 -2.71
CA LEU A 132 -2.68 -6.82 -1.63
C LEU A 132 -3.41 -8.16 -1.63
N GLY A 133 -2.66 -9.26 -1.57
CA GLY A 133 -3.17 -10.62 -1.40
C GLY A 133 -2.19 -11.48 -0.62
N GLY A 134 -2.63 -12.10 0.48
CA GLY A 134 -1.72 -12.84 1.36
C GLY A 134 -0.56 -11.97 1.83
N GLN A 135 0.65 -12.39 1.50
CA GLN A 135 1.90 -11.68 1.83
C GLN A 135 2.50 -10.93 0.62
N VAL A 136 1.75 -10.80 -0.48
CA VAL A 136 2.20 -10.14 -1.71
C VAL A 136 1.46 -8.83 -1.90
N GLU A 137 2.19 -7.76 -2.13
CA GLU A 137 1.64 -6.43 -2.42
C GLU A 137 2.36 -5.80 -3.60
N ILE A 138 1.61 -5.36 -4.61
CA ILE A 138 2.16 -4.81 -5.85
C ILE A 138 1.56 -3.45 -6.17
N GLU A 139 2.39 -2.49 -6.54
CA GLU A 139 1.95 -1.18 -7.01
C GLU A 139 1.35 -1.27 -8.42
N VAL A 140 0.16 -0.72 -8.58
CA VAL A 140 -0.53 -0.67 -9.88
C VAL A 140 -0.62 0.72 -10.48
N ALA A 141 -0.67 1.76 -9.64
CA ALA A 141 -0.76 3.15 -10.11
C ALA A 141 -0.18 4.15 -9.10
N ARG A 142 0.25 5.32 -9.64
CA ARG A 142 0.61 6.51 -8.86
C ARG A 142 -0.04 7.73 -9.50
N PHE A 143 -0.67 8.57 -8.68
CA PHE A 143 -1.35 9.79 -9.11
C PHE A 143 -0.94 10.99 -8.26
N GLN A 144 -1.21 12.17 -8.78
CA GLN A 144 -0.99 13.45 -8.12
C GLN A 144 -2.33 14.17 -7.90
N ALA A 145 -2.71 14.34 -6.65
CA ALA A 145 -3.83 15.17 -6.27
C ALA A 145 -3.41 16.64 -6.17
N HIS A 146 -4.38 17.53 -6.15
CA HIS A 146 -4.17 18.95 -5.95
C HIS A 146 -4.81 19.42 -4.64
N GLU A 147 -4.22 20.45 -4.06
CA GLU A 147 -4.76 21.14 -2.90
C GLU A 147 -6.14 21.71 -3.18
N THR A 148 -7.04 21.65 -2.21
CA THR A 148 -8.40 22.16 -2.32
C THR A 148 -8.87 22.80 -1.03
N ILE A 149 -9.86 23.68 -1.13
CA ILE A 149 -10.56 24.23 0.02
C ILE A 149 -11.98 23.69 0.00
N ILE A 150 -12.40 23.10 1.10
CA ILE A 150 -13.78 22.64 1.26
C ILE A 150 -14.64 23.84 1.70
N SER A 151 -15.50 24.28 0.81
CA SER A 151 -16.50 25.29 1.10
C SER A 151 -17.86 24.62 1.43
N ASN A 152 -18.75 25.33 2.12
CA ASN A 152 -20.10 24.87 2.46
C ASN A 152 -20.14 23.58 3.29
N VAL A 153 -19.31 23.52 4.32
CA VAL A 153 -19.29 22.41 5.27
C VAL A 153 -20.62 22.36 6.02
N ASN A 154 -21.28 21.21 5.98
CA ASN A 154 -22.50 21.01 6.73
C ASN A 154 -22.17 20.54 8.16
N VAL A 155 -22.60 21.28 9.17
CA VAL A 155 -22.41 20.93 10.60
C VAL A 155 -23.01 19.56 11.00
N ARG A 156 -23.90 19.00 10.17
CA ARG A 156 -24.46 17.66 10.36
C ARG A 156 -23.65 16.57 9.62
N ASP A 157 -22.58 16.95 8.91
CA ASP A 157 -21.69 15.99 8.28
C ASP A 157 -20.94 15.23 9.39
N SER A 158 -20.87 13.92 9.28
CA SER A 158 -20.15 13.07 10.23
C SER A 158 -18.64 13.33 10.28
N ASN A 159 -18.10 14.08 9.33
CA ASN A 159 -16.70 14.51 9.25
C ASN A 159 -16.53 16.00 9.62
N TYR A 160 -17.53 16.63 10.24
CA TYR A 160 -17.48 18.05 10.56
C TYR A 160 -16.33 18.42 11.50
N ASP A 161 -15.95 17.51 12.40
CA ASP A 161 -14.81 17.66 13.31
C ASP A 161 -13.49 17.97 12.57
N MET A 162 -13.32 17.57 11.31
CA MET A 162 -12.14 17.88 10.49
C MET A 162 -11.96 19.39 10.19
N PHE A 163 -12.97 20.19 10.48
CA PHE A 163 -13.01 21.65 10.23
C PHE A 163 -12.92 22.48 11.52
N GLU A 164 -12.83 21.83 12.68
CA GLU A 164 -12.61 22.50 13.95
C GLU A 164 -11.17 23.03 14.03
N GLU A 165 -11.01 24.22 14.58
CA GLU A 165 -9.76 25.00 14.54
C GLU A 165 -8.56 24.23 15.14
N ASP A 166 -8.79 23.49 16.22
CA ASP A 166 -7.76 22.77 16.97
C ASP A 166 -7.69 21.26 16.65
N TYR A 167 -8.54 20.76 15.74
CA TYR A 167 -8.63 19.33 15.45
C TYR A 167 -7.30 18.73 14.96
N VAL A 168 -6.58 19.43 14.08
CA VAL A 168 -5.28 18.98 13.56
C VAL A 168 -4.26 18.86 14.68
N ASP A 169 -4.17 19.87 15.52
CA ASP A 169 -3.23 19.91 16.66
C ASP A 169 -3.58 18.85 17.71
N PHE A 170 -4.86 18.64 17.97
CA PHE A 170 -5.36 17.58 18.84
C PHE A 170 -4.91 16.19 18.34
N VAL A 171 -5.08 15.88 17.05
CA VAL A 171 -4.70 14.58 16.48
C VAL A 171 -3.19 14.38 16.51
N LEU A 172 -2.41 15.39 16.11
CA LEU A 172 -0.94 15.28 16.11
C LEU A 172 -0.40 15.09 17.53
N THR A 173 -0.91 15.83 18.50
CA THR A 173 -0.51 15.73 19.92
C THR A 173 -0.85 14.36 20.49
N ASN A 174 -2.08 13.87 20.28
CA ASN A 174 -2.50 12.56 20.78
C ASN A 174 -1.73 11.39 20.16
N LYS A 175 -1.22 11.56 18.95
CA LYS A 175 -0.36 10.56 18.30
C LYS A 175 1.14 10.74 18.64
N GLY A 176 1.52 11.76 19.40
CA GLY A 176 2.91 12.07 19.74
C GLY A 176 3.74 12.47 18.52
N ILE A 177 3.12 13.07 17.50
CA ILE A 177 3.80 13.42 16.25
C ILE A 177 4.33 14.84 16.30
N GLU A 178 5.66 14.97 16.21
CA GLU A 178 6.33 16.25 16.15
C GLU A 178 6.16 16.94 14.79
N LYS A 179 6.03 18.27 14.80
CA LYS A 179 5.92 19.08 13.57
C LYS A 179 7.31 19.36 12.97
N THR A 180 7.94 18.34 12.37
CA THR A 180 9.16 18.48 11.57
C THR A 180 8.85 18.87 10.13
N PRO A 181 9.78 19.38 9.31
CA PRO A 181 9.55 19.63 7.89
C PRO A 181 9.04 18.38 7.16
N VAL A 182 8.11 18.56 6.23
CA VAL A 182 7.59 17.47 5.40
C VAL A 182 8.59 17.15 4.29
N PRO A 183 9.04 15.89 4.14
CA PRO A 183 9.99 15.51 3.10
C PRO A 183 9.26 15.31 1.76
N PHE A 184 8.87 16.39 1.10
CA PHE A 184 8.23 16.34 -0.21
C PHE A 184 9.10 15.60 -1.22
N GLY A 185 8.48 14.75 -2.05
CA GLY A 185 9.17 13.92 -3.03
C GLY A 185 9.67 12.55 -2.50
N LEU A 186 9.75 12.36 -1.19
CA LEU A 186 10.27 11.13 -0.58
C LEU A 186 9.53 9.86 -1.08
N TRP A 187 8.22 9.91 -1.16
CA TRP A 187 7.41 8.76 -1.60
C TRP A 187 7.55 8.44 -3.08
N ASP A 188 8.00 9.39 -3.91
CA ASP A 188 8.40 9.14 -5.30
C ASP A 188 9.82 8.56 -5.37
N THR A 189 10.75 9.02 -4.54
CA THR A 189 12.09 8.42 -4.39
C THR A 189 12.01 6.95 -3.99
N TYR A 190 11.12 6.59 -3.06
CA TYR A 190 10.90 5.20 -2.67
C TYR A 190 10.49 4.27 -3.83
N ARG A 191 9.95 4.81 -4.91
CA ARG A 191 9.52 4.06 -6.10
C ARG A 191 10.64 3.82 -7.11
N GLU A 192 11.81 4.41 -6.92
CA GLU A 192 12.98 4.12 -7.74
C GLU A 192 13.34 2.63 -7.66
N LYS A 193 13.60 2.03 -8.84
CA LYS A 193 13.86 0.58 -8.91
C LYS A 193 15.30 0.31 -9.37
N TYR A 194 15.98 -0.45 -8.57
CA TYR A 194 17.36 -0.89 -8.79
C TYR A 194 17.39 -2.39 -9.11
N ALA A 195 18.38 -2.84 -9.90
CA ALA A 195 18.59 -4.25 -10.16
C ALA A 195 19.44 -4.85 -9.05
N TRP A 196 18.81 -5.62 -8.15
CA TRP A 196 19.50 -6.27 -7.03
C TRP A 196 18.86 -7.60 -6.67
N ARG A 197 19.55 -8.37 -5.85
CA ARG A 197 19.03 -9.60 -5.25
C ARG A 197 19.46 -9.72 -3.80
N PRO A 198 18.66 -10.33 -2.92
CA PRO A 198 19.14 -10.76 -1.62
C PRO A 198 20.17 -11.90 -1.79
N LYS A 199 21.15 -11.95 -0.91
CA LYS A 199 22.12 -13.02 -0.83
C LYS A 199 22.43 -13.33 0.62
N LEU A 200 21.95 -14.48 1.09
CA LEU A 200 22.30 -15.02 2.38
C LEU A 200 23.45 -16.05 2.19
N ILE A 201 24.52 -15.92 2.96
CA ILE A 201 25.66 -16.85 2.95
C ILE A 201 25.59 -17.68 4.22
N LEU A 202 25.34 -18.96 4.07
CA LEU A 202 25.24 -19.93 5.18
C LEU A 202 26.38 -20.96 5.10
N PRO A 203 26.77 -21.57 6.23
CA PRO A 203 27.69 -22.68 6.22
C PRO A 203 27.16 -23.89 5.42
N SER A 204 28.05 -24.81 5.06
CA SER A 204 27.65 -26.04 4.35
C SER A 204 26.67 -26.86 5.21
N GLY A 205 25.67 -27.44 4.55
CA GLY A 205 24.63 -28.25 5.19
C GLY A 205 23.43 -27.48 5.72
N TYR A 206 23.45 -26.14 5.65
CA TYR A 206 22.27 -25.32 5.93
C TYR A 206 21.44 -25.10 4.66
N ASP A 207 20.11 -25.16 4.75
CA ASP A 207 19.20 -25.02 3.61
C ASP A 207 18.36 -23.76 3.72
N PHE A 208 18.67 -22.74 2.92
CA PHE A 208 17.92 -21.48 2.83
C PHE A 208 16.64 -21.70 2.02
N PHE A 209 15.47 -21.37 2.57
CA PHE A 209 14.19 -21.69 1.92
C PHE A 209 13.17 -20.56 1.83
N LEU A 210 13.35 -19.45 2.56
CA LEU A 210 12.41 -18.34 2.53
C LEU A 210 13.13 -17.00 2.57
N GLU A 211 12.79 -16.13 1.65
CA GLU A 211 12.99 -14.69 1.69
C GLU A 211 11.65 -13.97 1.63
N TRP A 212 11.36 -13.16 2.63
CA TRP A 212 10.22 -12.26 2.63
C TRP A 212 10.71 -10.84 2.82
N MET A 213 10.12 -9.90 2.08
CA MET A 213 10.56 -8.52 2.15
C MET A 213 9.40 -7.52 2.05
N THR A 214 9.56 -6.42 2.77
CA THR A 214 8.80 -5.20 2.58
C THR A 214 9.72 -4.15 1.98
N LEU A 215 9.27 -3.48 0.93
CA LEU A 215 10.04 -2.47 0.23
C LEU A 215 9.59 -1.07 0.65
N TYR A 216 10.47 -0.08 0.54
CA TYR A 216 10.16 1.31 0.91
C TYR A 216 8.97 1.89 0.15
N ASN A 217 8.73 1.44 -1.11
CA ASN A 217 7.56 1.87 -1.89
C ASN A 217 6.23 1.21 -1.48
N GLY A 218 6.22 0.38 -0.43
CA GLY A 218 5.04 -0.32 0.08
C GLY A 218 4.80 -1.69 -0.55
N GLU A 219 5.51 -2.08 -1.61
CA GLU A 219 5.42 -3.43 -2.19
C GLU A 219 5.94 -4.49 -1.20
N LYS A 220 5.41 -5.73 -1.32
CA LYS A 220 5.84 -6.88 -0.53
C LYS A 220 6.06 -8.08 -1.43
N GLU A 221 7.15 -8.80 -1.20
CA GLU A 221 7.46 -10.05 -1.87
C GLU A 221 7.61 -11.18 -0.84
N ASN A 222 7.11 -12.36 -1.19
CA ASN A 222 7.21 -13.55 -0.36
C ASN A 222 7.67 -14.71 -1.25
N ASN A 223 8.97 -14.99 -1.24
CA ASN A 223 9.60 -15.95 -2.12
C ASN A 223 10.12 -17.15 -1.31
N PHE A 224 9.53 -18.30 -1.55
CA PHE A 224 10.07 -19.58 -1.10
C PHE A 224 11.09 -20.08 -2.11
N LYS A 225 11.92 -21.05 -1.73
CA LYS A 225 12.99 -21.64 -2.55
C LYS A 225 12.51 -22.11 -3.93
N GLU A 226 11.27 -22.59 -4.01
CA GLU A 226 10.62 -23.04 -5.25
C GLU A 226 10.14 -21.89 -6.14
N HIS A 227 10.09 -20.66 -5.60
CA HIS A 227 9.64 -19.50 -6.37
C HIS A 227 10.68 -19.11 -7.42
N PRO A 228 10.30 -18.83 -8.68
CA PRO A 228 11.24 -18.48 -9.76
C PRO A 228 12.11 -17.25 -9.44
N ASP A 229 11.60 -16.32 -8.64
CA ASP A 229 12.29 -15.10 -8.27
C ASP A 229 13.20 -15.25 -7.03
N PHE A 230 13.23 -16.42 -6.37
CA PHE A 230 14.04 -16.66 -5.19
C PHE A 230 15.53 -16.45 -5.48
N GLY A 231 16.16 -15.54 -4.74
CA GLY A 231 17.58 -15.22 -4.90
C GLY A 231 17.98 -14.66 -6.29
N THR A 232 17.03 -14.22 -7.12
CA THR A 232 17.32 -13.72 -8.47
C THR A 232 17.50 -12.21 -8.54
N TYR A 233 18.28 -11.74 -9.50
CA TYR A 233 18.34 -10.31 -9.84
C TYR A 233 17.03 -9.88 -10.47
N LYS A 234 16.41 -8.82 -9.88
CA LYS A 234 15.15 -8.26 -10.35
C LYS A 234 15.16 -6.75 -10.10
N LYS A 235 14.56 -5.98 -11.01
CA LYS A 235 14.31 -4.55 -10.77
C LYS A 235 13.20 -4.38 -9.76
N ARG A 236 13.54 -3.88 -8.58
CA ARG A 236 12.62 -3.62 -7.46
C ARG A 236 13.05 -2.41 -6.65
N ALA A 237 12.13 -1.82 -5.88
CA ALA A 237 12.46 -0.77 -4.90
C ALA A 237 13.40 -1.33 -3.82
N LEU A 238 13.98 -0.45 -3.02
CA LEU A 238 14.89 -0.87 -1.95
C LEU A 238 14.10 -1.45 -0.76
N PRO A 239 14.65 -2.46 -0.06
CA PRO A 239 13.98 -3.07 1.07
C PRO A 239 14.06 -2.18 2.32
N SER A 240 12.95 -2.06 3.04
CA SER A 240 12.92 -1.53 4.42
C SER A 240 13.08 -2.64 5.45
N TYR A 241 12.67 -3.85 5.09
CA TYR A 241 12.71 -5.02 5.96
C TYR A 241 12.86 -6.29 5.13
N MET A 242 13.64 -7.25 5.65
CA MET A 242 13.76 -8.60 5.09
C MET A 242 13.76 -9.64 6.21
N LEU A 243 13.04 -10.73 5.99
CA LEU A 243 13.10 -11.95 6.79
C LEU A 243 13.75 -13.06 5.97
N PHE A 244 14.75 -13.70 6.53
CA PHE A 244 15.37 -14.90 5.97
C PHE A 244 15.16 -16.09 6.89
N ASN A 245 14.75 -17.23 6.33
CA ASN A 245 14.60 -18.48 7.09
C ASN A 245 15.37 -19.61 6.43
N TRP A 246 16.00 -20.47 7.27
CA TRP A 246 16.76 -21.64 6.83
C TRP A 246 16.65 -22.79 7.83
N TYR A 247 16.96 -23.99 7.37
CA TYR A 247 17.14 -25.16 8.20
C TYR A 247 18.62 -25.41 8.46
N ALA A 248 18.97 -25.81 9.68
CA ALA A 248 20.27 -26.35 10.03
C ALA A 248 20.36 -27.84 9.65
N PRO A 249 21.56 -28.46 9.67
CA PRO A 249 21.74 -29.87 9.35
C PRO A 249 20.98 -30.85 10.25
N ASP A 250 20.52 -30.39 11.40
CA ASP A 250 19.70 -31.16 12.37
C ASP A 250 18.20 -30.83 12.28
N ASP A 251 17.76 -30.30 11.12
CA ASP A 251 16.39 -29.90 10.80
C ASP A 251 15.80 -28.78 11.68
N ARG A 252 16.60 -28.14 12.53
CA ARG A 252 16.15 -26.97 13.28
C ARG A 252 15.99 -25.78 12.36
N LYS A 253 14.85 -25.11 12.48
CA LYS A 253 14.53 -23.88 11.75
C LYS A 253 15.09 -22.65 12.46
N TYR A 254 15.76 -21.81 11.69
CA TYR A 254 16.26 -20.50 12.11
C TYR A 254 15.73 -19.40 11.23
N GLY A 255 15.77 -18.16 11.72
CA GLY A 255 15.43 -16.98 10.96
C GLY A 255 16.18 -15.76 11.47
N VAL A 256 16.28 -14.77 10.61
CA VAL A 256 16.80 -13.45 10.95
C VAL A 256 15.92 -12.37 10.33
N ASP A 257 15.61 -11.37 11.14
CA ASP A 257 14.95 -10.14 10.73
C ASP A 257 16.03 -9.08 10.49
N VAL A 258 16.01 -8.47 9.31
CA VAL A 258 16.93 -7.41 8.91
C VAL A 258 16.12 -6.15 8.63
N PHE A 259 16.36 -5.11 9.41
CA PHE A 259 15.80 -3.78 9.20
C PHE A 259 16.86 -2.89 8.57
N PHE A 260 16.50 -2.23 7.49
CA PHE A 260 17.42 -1.34 6.78
C PHE A 260 17.17 0.11 7.19
N ASP A 261 18.25 0.83 7.56
CA ASP A 261 18.17 2.27 7.70
C ASP A 261 17.95 2.91 6.33
N GLU A 262 16.99 3.84 6.28
CA GLU A 262 16.59 4.50 5.03
C GLU A 262 17.78 5.20 4.37
N LYS A 263 18.48 6.04 5.14
CA LYS A 263 19.58 6.83 4.60
C LYS A 263 20.72 5.94 4.11
N GLU A 264 21.11 4.96 4.91
CA GLU A 264 22.24 4.07 4.59
C GLU A 264 21.98 3.27 3.31
N ILE A 265 20.77 2.69 3.16
CA ILE A 265 20.48 1.86 2.00
C ILE A 265 20.34 2.69 0.72
N PHE A 266 19.68 3.87 0.78
CA PHE A 266 19.60 4.75 -0.40
C PHE A 266 20.97 5.28 -0.80
N ASP A 267 21.81 5.72 0.13
CA ASP A 267 23.17 6.16 -0.14
C ASP A 267 24.02 5.05 -0.79
N ALA A 268 23.86 3.78 -0.37
CA ALA A 268 24.59 2.65 -0.91
C ALA A 268 24.22 2.31 -2.36
N PHE A 269 23.01 2.61 -2.80
CA PHE A 269 22.54 2.34 -4.16
C PHE A 269 22.68 3.53 -5.13
N GLN A 270 23.00 4.73 -4.62
CA GLN A 270 23.27 5.93 -5.42
C GLN A 270 24.76 6.08 -5.80
N GLN A 271 25.65 5.22 -5.32
CA GLN A 271 27.07 5.16 -5.66
C GLN A 271 27.28 4.35 -6.95
#